data_a66642f33536545f6ff08b1d666bb363
#
_entry.id   a66642f33536545f6ff08b1d666bb363
#
_cell.length_a   1.000
_cell.length_b   1.000
_cell.length_c   1.000
_cell.angle_alpha   90.00
_cell.angle_beta   90.00
_cell.angle_gamma   90.00
#
_symmetry.space_group_name_H-M   'P 1'
#
loop_
_entity.id
_entity.type
_entity.pdbx_description
1 polymer ?
#
loop_
_entity_poly.entity_id
_entity_poly.type
_entity_poly.pdbx_seq_one_letter_code
_entity_poly.pdbx_strand_id
1 'polypeptide(L)'
;MKTFSDRWRQLDWDDIRLRINGKTAADVERALNASQLPRDDMMALLSPAASGYLEQLAQRAQRLTRQRFGNTVSFYVPLYLSNLCANDCTYCGFSMSNRIKRKTLDEADIARESAAIREMGFEHLLLVTGEHQAKVGMDYFRRHLPALREQFSSLQMEVQPLAETEYAELKQLGLDGVMVYQETYHEARLVICLLINHHA
;
A
#
# COMPACT_ATOMS: atom_id res chain seq x y z
N MET A 1 8.21 -21.78 -14.79
CA MET A 1 7.68 -20.41 -14.97
C MET A 1 8.59 -19.46 -14.19
N LYS A 2 9.03 -18.33 -14.76
CA LYS A 2 9.88 -17.39 -14.01
C LYS A 2 9.04 -16.68 -12.96
N THR A 3 9.50 -16.70 -11.72
CA THR A 3 8.87 -15.99 -10.58
C THR A 3 9.13 -14.48 -10.68
N PHE A 4 8.45 -13.70 -9.84
CA PHE A 4 8.74 -12.27 -9.70
C PHE A 4 10.20 -12.04 -9.26
N SER A 5 10.67 -12.82 -8.29
CA SER A 5 12.06 -12.74 -7.80
C SER A 5 13.10 -13.01 -8.89
N ASP A 6 12.83 -13.98 -9.80
CA ASP A 6 13.74 -14.24 -10.93
C ASP A 6 13.81 -13.07 -11.90
N ARG A 7 12.71 -12.34 -12.08
CA ARG A 7 12.67 -11.14 -12.92
C ARG A 7 13.32 -9.96 -12.25
N TRP A 8 13.04 -9.77 -10.96
CA TRP A 8 13.59 -8.68 -10.17
C TRP A 8 15.12 -8.73 -10.10
N ARG A 9 15.71 -9.90 -9.86
CA ARG A 9 17.18 -10.12 -9.85
C ARG A 9 17.86 -9.83 -11.19
N GLN A 10 17.11 -9.79 -12.29
CA GLN A 10 17.61 -9.46 -13.64
C GLN A 10 17.57 -7.96 -13.96
N LEU A 11 16.99 -7.15 -13.05
CA LEU A 11 16.89 -5.71 -13.26
C LEU A 11 18.19 -5.02 -12.86
N ASP A 12 18.74 -4.26 -13.81
CA ASP A 12 19.80 -3.28 -13.53
C ASP A 12 19.15 -1.91 -13.34
N TRP A 13 19.22 -1.39 -12.12
CA TRP A 13 18.56 -0.15 -11.74
C TRP A 13 19.19 1.08 -12.39
N ASP A 14 20.50 1.05 -12.66
CA ASP A 14 21.19 2.12 -13.36
C ASP A 14 20.82 2.12 -14.86
N ASP A 15 20.73 0.94 -15.49
CA ASP A 15 20.22 0.83 -16.87
C ASP A 15 18.78 1.34 -16.98
N ILE A 16 17.91 0.94 -16.07
CA ILE A 16 16.50 1.42 -16.04
C ILE A 16 16.46 2.94 -15.92
N ARG A 17 17.24 3.51 -15.01
CA ARG A 17 17.32 4.97 -14.82
C ARG A 17 17.81 5.67 -16.10
N LEU A 18 18.86 5.17 -16.71
CA LEU A 18 19.39 5.72 -17.97
C LEU A 18 18.36 5.64 -19.10
N ARG A 19 17.66 4.53 -19.23
CA ARG A 19 16.61 4.36 -20.24
C ARG A 19 15.43 5.29 -20.02
N ILE A 20 15.00 5.50 -18.79
CA ILE A 20 13.93 6.47 -18.46
C ILE A 20 14.39 7.89 -18.80
N ASN A 21 15.58 8.28 -18.37
CA ASN A 21 16.11 9.63 -18.61
C ASN A 21 16.46 9.89 -20.08
N GLY A 22 16.74 8.86 -20.83
CA GLY A 22 17.04 8.96 -22.28
C GLY A 22 15.80 9.04 -23.18
N LYS A 23 14.58 8.98 -22.62
CA LYS A 23 13.36 9.11 -23.43
C LYS A 23 13.16 10.53 -23.94
N THR A 24 12.59 10.62 -25.14
CA THR A 24 12.37 11.86 -25.87
C THR A 24 10.89 12.26 -25.91
N ALA A 25 10.59 13.47 -26.34
CA ALA A 25 9.23 13.93 -26.59
C ALA A 25 8.48 13.02 -27.57
N ALA A 26 9.14 12.56 -28.64
CA ALA A 26 8.56 11.63 -29.60
C ALA A 26 8.18 10.28 -28.98
N ASP A 27 8.96 9.79 -27.99
CA ASP A 27 8.61 8.58 -27.25
C ASP A 27 7.36 8.79 -26.39
N VAL A 28 7.24 9.96 -25.75
CA VAL A 28 6.06 10.33 -24.96
C VAL A 28 4.82 10.42 -25.84
N GLU A 29 4.91 11.11 -26.97
CA GLU A 29 3.80 11.24 -27.93
C GLU A 29 3.35 9.89 -28.48
N ARG A 30 4.28 9.01 -28.82
CA ARG A 30 3.98 7.64 -29.22
C ARG A 30 3.23 6.91 -28.10
N ALA A 31 3.75 6.96 -26.89
CA ALA A 31 3.16 6.31 -25.73
C ALA A 31 1.75 6.86 -25.38
N LEU A 32 1.53 8.17 -25.51
CA LEU A 32 0.22 8.79 -25.28
C LEU A 32 -0.84 8.31 -26.27
N ASN A 33 -0.44 7.98 -27.51
CA ASN A 33 -1.34 7.53 -28.57
C ASN A 33 -1.46 5.99 -28.65
N ALA A 34 -0.64 5.24 -27.93
CA ALA A 34 -0.65 3.78 -27.97
C ALA A 34 -1.92 3.20 -27.32
N SER A 35 -2.54 2.21 -27.96
CA SER A 35 -3.69 1.48 -27.40
C SER A 35 -3.32 0.57 -26.22
N GLN A 36 -2.09 0.05 -26.24
CA GLN A 36 -1.48 -0.73 -25.17
C GLN A 36 -0.16 -0.10 -24.78
N LEU A 37 0.17 -0.15 -23.50
CA LEU A 37 1.41 0.42 -22.96
C LEU A 37 2.39 -0.70 -22.59
N PRO A 38 3.29 -1.09 -23.47
CA PRO A 38 4.42 -1.93 -23.11
C PRO A 38 5.33 -1.17 -22.12
N ARG A 39 6.19 -1.91 -21.43
CA ARG A 39 7.08 -1.35 -20.41
C ARG A 39 7.91 -0.16 -20.89
N ASP A 40 8.37 -0.19 -22.15
CA ASP A 40 9.17 0.88 -22.74
C ASP A 40 8.38 2.19 -22.89
N ASP A 41 7.11 2.10 -23.28
CA ASP A 41 6.20 3.25 -23.32
C ASP A 41 5.86 3.78 -21.93
N MET A 42 5.71 2.89 -20.94
CA MET A 42 5.58 3.33 -19.54
C MET A 42 6.81 4.11 -19.08
N MET A 43 8.02 3.68 -19.45
CA MET A 43 9.24 4.43 -19.16
C MET A 43 9.23 5.82 -19.80
N ALA A 44 8.67 5.97 -21.01
CA ALA A 44 8.53 7.27 -21.64
C ALA A 44 7.59 8.20 -20.87
N LEU A 45 6.44 7.69 -20.40
CA LEU A 45 5.48 8.46 -19.63
C LEU A 45 5.99 8.84 -18.20
N LEU A 46 6.98 8.11 -17.68
CA LEU A 46 7.64 8.39 -16.40
C LEU A 46 8.92 9.23 -16.54
N SER A 47 9.30 9.57 -17.76
CA SER A 47 10.55 10.28 -18.05
C SER A 47 10.44 11.79 -17.79
N PRO A 48 11.58 12.50 -17.65
CA PRO A 48 11.59 13.96 -17.61
C PRO A 48 10.96 14.60 -18.85
N ALA A 49 11.05 13.96 -20.02
CA ALA A 49 10.41 14.44 -21.24
C ALA A 49 8.88 14.51 -21.16
N ALA A 50 8.25 13.70 -20.28
CA ALA A 50 6.80 13.71 -20.07
C ALA A 50 6.30 14.94 -19.31
N SER A 51 7.16 15.73 -18.68
CA SER A 51 6.76 16.89 -17.88
C SER A 51 5.99 17.93 -18.71
N GLY A 52 6.28 18.07 -19.99
CA GLY A 52 5.54 18.93 -20.92
C GLY A 52 4.17 18.40 -21.36
N TYR A 53 3.82 17.17 -21.00
CA TYR A 53 2.61 16.45 -21.43
C TYR A 53 1.67 16.08 -20.28
N LEU A 54 1.80 16.71 -19.12
CA LEU A 54 1.03 16.37 -17.92
C LEU A 54 -0.48 16.46 -18.15
N GLU A 55 -0.95 17.45 -18.90
CA GLU A 55 -2.38 17.61 -19.20
C GLU A 55 -2.90 16.44 -20.06
N GLN A 56 -2.17 16.06 -21.10
CA GLN A 56 -2.53 14.95 -21.97
C GLN A 56 -2.51 13.62 -21.21
N LEU A 57 -1.53 13.44 -20.33
CA LEU A 57 -1.46 12.30 -19.41
C LEU A 57 -2.68 12.24 -18.48
N ALA A 58 -3.02 13.37 -17.85
CA ALA A 58 -4.16 13.48 -16.95
C ALA A 58 -5.48 13.17 -17.68
N GLN A 59 -5.68 13.70 -18.87
CA GLN A 59 -6.85 13.43 -19.69
C GLN A 59 -6.94 11.95 -20.11
N ARG A 60 -5.81 11.33 -20.45
CA ARG A 60 -5.78 9.90 -20.76
C ARG A 60 -6.11 9.06 -19.52
N ALA A 61 -5.50 9.36 -18.40
CA ALA A 61 -5.77 8.70 -17.12
C ALA A 61 -7.26 8.82 -16.75
N GLN A 62 -7.85 10.00 -16.88
CA GLN A 62 -9.27 10.24 -16.62
C GLN A 62 -10.16 9.36 -17.52
N ARG A 63 -9.88 9.31 -18.84
CA ARG A 63 -10.66 8.45 -19.75
C ARG A 63 -10.58 6.98 -19.35
N LEU A 64 -9.39 6.47 -19.06
CA LEU A 64 -9.19 5.09 -18.63
C LEU A 64 -9.87 4.78 -17.29
N THR A 65 -9.78 5.70 -16.32
CA THR A 65 -10.45 5.58 -15.03
C THR A 65 -11.96 5.51 -15.20
N ARG A 66 -12.54 6.43 -15.97
CA ARG A 66 -13.99 6.44 -16.25
C ARG A 66 -14.45 5.21 -17.02
N GLN A 67 -13.64 4.72 -17.95
CA GLN A 67 -13.94 3.49 -18.69
C GLN A 67 -13.97 2.26 -17.78
N ARG A 68 -13.06 2.21 -16.78
CA ARG A 68 -12.92 1.09 -15.85
C ARG A 68 -13.91 1.13 -14.69
N PHE A 69 -14.13 2.30 -14.12
CA PHE A 69 -14.82 2.48 -12.84
C PHE A 69 -16.08 3.33 -12.95
N GLY A 70 -16.38 3.89 -14.13
CA GLY A 70 -17.48 4.82 -14.30
C GLY A 70 -17.27 6.12 -13.51
N ASN A 71 -18.35 6.61 -12.91
CA ASN A 71 -18.34 7.77 -12.03
C ASN A 71 -18.44 7.39 -10.54
N THR A 72 -18.19 6.13 -10.23
CA THR A 72 -18.25 5.65 -8.85
C THR A 72 -16.97 6.03 -8.10
N VAL A 73 -17.14 6.62 -6.93
CA VAL A 73 -16.04 6.91 -5.99
C VAL A 73 -16.35 6.21 -4.68
N SER A 74 -15.38 5.46 -4.17
CA SER A 74 -15.47 4.82 -2.88
C SER A 74 -14.60 5.57 -1.88
N PHE A 75 -15.16 5.88 -0.72
CA PHE A 75 -14.44 6.52 0.39
C PHE A 75 -14.18 5.48 1.47
N TYR A 76 -13.01 5.53 2.04
CA TYR A 76 -12.63 4.75 3.20
C TYR A 76 -11.89 5.62 4.21
N VAL A 77 -11.83 5.16 5.44
CA VAL A 77 -11.09 5.85 6.51
C VAL A 77 -10.13 4.87 7.19
N PRO A 78 -8.90 5.28 7.54
CA PRO A 78 -7.99 4.46 8.30
C PRO A 78 -8.38 4.46 9.78
N LEU A 79 -8.41 3.26 10.39
CA LEU A 79 -8.44 3.07 11.83
C LEU A 79 -7.08 2.52 12.28
N TYR A 80 -6.31 3.35 12.97
CA TYR A 80 -5.01 2.96 13.51
C TYR A 80 -5.19 2.14 14.78
N LEU A 81 -5.13 0.82 14.65
CA LEU A 81 -5.29 -0.11 15.77
C LEU A 81 -4.11 -0.07 16.74
N SER A 82 -2.91 0.20 16.22
CA SER A 82 -1.70 0.32 17.03
C SER A 82 -0.61 1.12 16.31
N ASN A 83 0.12 1.95 17.05
CA ASN A 83 1.35 2.58 16.59
C ASN A 83 2.62 1.93 17.18
N LEU A 84 2.49 0.71 17.76
CA LEU A 84 3.63 -0.12 18.13
C LEU A 84 4.27 -0.69 16.88
N CYS A 85 5.60 -0.56 16.79
CA CYS A 85 6.39 -1.13 15.72
C CYS A 85 7.70 -1.66 16.27
N ALA A 86 8.16 -2.80 15.75
CA ALA A 86 9.47 -3.38 16.07
C ALA A 86 10.55 -2.93 15.07
N ASN A 87 10.18 -2.24 14.00
CA ASN A 87 11.09 -1.77 12.97
C ASN A 87 11.53 -0.32 13.23
N ASP A 88 12.69 0.04 12.69
CA ASP A 88 13.28 1.37 12.82
C ASP A 88 13.49 2.05 11.46
N CYS A 89 12.39 2.19 10.70
CA CYS A 89 12.40 2.81 9.38
C CYS A 89 12.67 4.30 9.47
N THR A 90 13.62 4.80 8.69
CA THR A 90 14.12 6.18 8.78
C THR A 90 13.09 7.27 8.49
N TYR A 91 12.02 6.95 7.78
CA TYR A 91 10.96 7.88 7.36
C TYR A 91 9.64 7.71 8.12
N CYS A 92 9.48 6.63 8.89
CA CYS A 92 8.19 6.26 9.48
C CYS A 92 8.00 6.91 10.86
N GLY A 93 6.85 7.55 11.08
CA GLY A 93 6.48 8.10 12.38
C GLY A 93 6.36 7.06 13.49
N PHE A 94 6.11 5.78 13.12
CA PHE A 94 6.00 4.65 14.07
C PHE A 94 7.33 3.96 14.35
N SER A 95 8.44 4.40 13.75
CA SER A 95 9.77 3.84 14.00
C SER A 95 10.03 3.63 15.48
N MET A 96 10.62 2.50 15.83
CA MET A 96 10.85 2.06 17.22
C MET A 96 11.66 3.08 18.03
N SER A 97 12.64 3.74 17.39
CA SER A 97 13.49 4.77 18.01
C SER A 97 12.76 6.09 18.30
N ASN A 98 11.61 6.34 17.68
CA ASN A 98 10.85 7.57 17.89
C ASN A 98 10.23 7.60 19.29
N ARG A 99 10.48 8.70 20.00
CA ARG A 99 9.92 8.95 21.36
C ARG A 99 8.49 9.49 21.26
N ILE A 100 7.55 8.63 20.89
CA ILE A 100 6.12 8.95 20.81
C ILE A 100 5.32 8.15 21.84
N LYS A 101 4.14 8.64 22.20
CA LYS A 101 3.20 7.87 23.02
C LYS A 101 2.72 6.67 22.21
N ARG A 102 3.01 5.46 22.70
CA ARG A 102 2.57 4.21 22.09
C ARG A 102 1.20 3.81 22.65
N LYS A 103 0.33 3.38 21.74
CA LYS A 103 -1.00 2.86 22.09
C LYS A 103 -1.38 1.72 21.15
N THR A 104 -1.95 0.68 21.73
CA THR A 104 -2.74 -0.34 21.04
C THR A 104 -4.18 -0.19 21.54
N LEU A 105 -5.13 -0.12 20.62
CA LEU A 105 -6.53 0.02 20.96
C LEU A 105 -7.05 -1.26 21.62
N ASP A 106 -7.76 -1.12 22.70
CA ASP A 106 -8.55 -2.20 23.29
C ASP A 106 -9.97 -2.24 22.71
N GLU A 107 -10.79 -3.17 23.18
CA GLU A 107 -12.15 -3.35 22.69
C GLU A 107 -13.02 -2.09 22.87
N ALA A 108 -12.89 -1.38 24.00
CA ALA A 108 -13.63 -0.16 24.27
C ALA A 108 -13.17 1.00 23.38
N ASP A 109 -11.87 1.11 23.15
CA ASP A 109 -11.31 2.08 22.20
C ASP A 109 -11.83 1.82 20.78
N ILE A 110 -11.76 0.56 20.31
CA ILE A 110 -12.24 0.17 18.97
C ILE A 110 -13.74 0.48 18.82
N ALA A 111 -14.55 0.12 19.81
CA ALA A 111 -15.98 0.40 19.76
C ALA A 111 -16.28 1.90 19.67
N ARG A 112 -15.57 2.73 20.44
CA ARG A 112 -15.72 4.18 20.41
C ARG A 112 -15.31 4.79 19.06
N GLU A 113 -14.14 4.41 18.55
CA GLU A 113 -13.64 4.92 17.28
C GLU A 113 -14.53 4.45 16.11
N SER A 114 -14.96 3.19 16.11
CA SER A 114 -15.89 2.64 15.12
C SER A 114 -17.22 3.39 15.08
N ALA A 115 -17.78 3.70 16.26
CA ALA A 115 -19.02 4.47 16.35
C ALA A 115 -18.85 5.87 15.75
N ALA A 116 -17.77 6.58 16.07
CA ALA A 116 -17.48 7.89 15.51
C ALA A 116 -17.30 7.85 13.98
N ILE A 117 -16.59 6.84 13.45
CA ILE A 117 -16.40 6.65 12.00
C ILE A 117 -17.75 6.42 11.31
N ARG A 118 -18.63 5.60 11.91
CA ARG A 118 -19.97 5.35 11.36
C ARG A 118 -20.86 6.58 11.40
N GLU A 119 -20.78 7.38 12.45
CA GLU A 119 -21.51 8.65 12.56
C GLU A 119 -21.11 9.62 11.45
N MET A 120 -19.86 9.60 11.00
CA MET A 120 -19.39 10.35 9.83
C MET A 120 -19.87 9.77 8.49
N GLY A 121 -20.55 8.62 8.47
CA GLY A 121 -21.11 7.99 7.27
C GLY A 121 -20.15 7.09 6.50
N PHE A 122 -19.00 6.70 7.07
CA PHE A 122 -18.10 5.77 6.42
C PHE A 122 -18.53 4.31 6.62
N GLU A 123 -18.49 3.54 5.54
CA GLU A 123 -18.80 2.11 5.52
C GLU A 123 -17.58 1.23 5.21
N HIS A 124 -16.49 1.83 4.71
CA HIS A 124 -15.27 1.13 4.35
C HIS A 124 -14.15 1.52 5.29
N LEU A 125 -13.49 0.52 5.86
CA LEU A 125 -12.46 0.70 6.88
C LEU A 125 -11.13 0.12 6.43
N LEU A 126 -10.05 0.89 6.59
CA LEU A 126 -8.69 0.41 6.47
C LEU A 126 -8.08 0.29 7.87
N LEU A 127 -7.81 -0.93 8.30
CA LEU A 127 -7.18 -1.23 9.59
C LEU A 127 -5.66 -1.11 9.44
N VAL A 128 -5.04 -0.26 10.24
CA VAL A 128 -3.61 0.03 10.14
C VAL A 128 -2.90 -0.29 11.45
N THR A 129 -1.77 -0.97 11.37
CA THR A 129 -0.87 -1.18 12.52
C THR A 129 0.59 -0.93 12.13
N GLY A 130 1.43 -0.60 13.12
CA GLY A 130 2.85 -0.89 12.99
C GLY A 130 3.10 -2.41 13.07
N GLU A 131 4.28 -2.84 12.72
CA GLU A 131 4.67 -4.25 12.76
C GLU A 131 5.08 -4.65 14.19
N HIS A 132 4.19 -5.36 14.89
CA HIS A 132 4.47 -5.89 16.23
C HIS A 132 3.66 -7.15 16.50
N GLN A 133 4.13 -8.28 15.98
CA GLN A 133 3.39 -9.55 15.96
C GLN A 133 2.89 -9.99 17.35
N ALA A 134 3.69 -9.81 18.42
CA ALA A 134 3.31 -10.23 19.75
C ALA A 134 2.16 -9.42 20.40
N LYS A 135 1.89 -8.20 19.89
CA LYS A 135 0.83 -7.32 20.46
C LYS A 135 -0.35 -7.13 19.50
N VAL A 136 -0.08 -7.08 18.21
CA VAL A 136 -1.07 -6.86 17.15
C VAL A 136 -0.93 -7.91 16.05
N GLY A 137 -0.79 -9.17 16.46
CA GLY A 137 -0.79 -10.35 15.61
C GLY A 137 -2.17 -11.00 15.49
N MET A 138 -2.19 -12.25 15.06
CA MET A 138 -3.42 -13.00 14.75
C MET A 138 -4.40 -13.07 15.92
N ASP A 139 -3.92 -13.23 17.16
CA ASP A 139 -4.82 -13.29 18.32
C ASP A 139 -5.58 -11.98 18.55
N TYR A 140 -4.94 -10.85 18.25
CA TYR A 140 -5.59 -9.55 18.28
C TYR A 140 -6.64 -9.43 17.17
N PHE A 141 -6.31 -9.85 15.96
CA PHE A 141 -7.23 -9.81 14.82
C PHE A 141 -8.44 -10.74 15.01
N ARG A 142 -8.24 -11.97 15.49
CA ARG A 142 -9.33 -12.91 15.82
C ARG A 142 -10.34 -12.31 16.79
N ARG A 143 -9.86 -11.54 17.74
CA ARG A 143 -10.71 -10.93 18.77
C ARG A 143 -11.54 -9.78 18.23
N HIS A 144 -10.99 -8.96 17.34
CA HIS A 144 -11.61 -7.68 16.99
C HIS A 144 -12.24 -7.62 15.60
N LEU A 145 -11.77 -8.41 14.63
CA LEU A 145 -12.30 -8.38 13.27
C LEU A 145 -13.79 -8.73 13.17
N PRO A 146 -14.31 -9.75 13.85
CA PRO A 146 -15.73 -10.11 13.72
C PRO A 146 -16.67 -8.95 14.08
N ALA A 147 -16.41 -8.27 15.18
CA ALA A 147 -17.21 -7.12 15.62
C ALA A 147 -17.11 -5.92 14.65
N LEU A 148 -15.96 -5.72 14.02
CA LEU A 148 -15.80 -4.69 12.98
C LEU A 148 -16.54 -5.09 11.70
N ARG A 149 -16.50 -6.38 11.33
CA ARG A 149 -17.21 -6.86 10.13
C ARG A 149 -18.72 -6.68 10.21
N GLU A 150 -19.30 -6.80 11.38
CA GLU A 150 -20.74 -6.55 11.58
C GLU A 150 -21.11 -5.08 11.35
N GLN A 151 -20.16 -4.15 11.48
CA GLN A 151 -20.39 -2.72 11.44
C GLN A 151 -20.04 -2.09 10.09
N PHE A 152 -19.11 -2.69 9.33
CA PHE A 152 -18.58 -2.12 8.09
C PHE A 152 -18.78 -3.05 6.93
N SER A 153 -19.16 -2.50 5.77
CA SER A 153 -19.39 -3.26 4.54
C SER A 153 -18.09 -3.71 3.87
N SER A 154 -16.98 -3.01 4.12
CA SER A 154 -15.65 -3.40 3.64
C SER A 154 -14.58 -3.19 4.69
N LEU A 155 -13.78 -4.25 4.92
CA LEU A 155 -12.61 -4.24 5.79
C LEU A 155 -11.36 -4.56 4.99
N GLN A 156 -10.39 -3.65 5.04
CA GLN A 156 -9.06 -3.85 4.49
C GLN A 156 -8.01 -3.70 5.58
N MET A 157 -6.85 -4.30 5.41
CA MET A 157 -5.76 -4.22 6.37
C MET A 157 -4.45 -3.79 5.72
N GLU A 158 -3.71 -2.96 6.46
CA GLU A 158 -2.35 -2.57 6.18
C GLU A 158 -1.52 -2.85 7.43
N VAL A 159 -0.95 -4.06 7.47
CA VAL A 159 -0.25 -4.62 8.63
C VAL A 159 1.01 -5.34 8.17
N GLN A 160 1.79 -5.90 9.11
CA GLN A 160 2.95 -6.73 8.76
C GLN A 160 2.56 -7.86 7.80
N PRO A 161 3.50 -8.31 6.94
CA PRO A 161 3.31 -9.51 6.14
C PRO A 161 3.00 -10.72 7.03
N LEU A 162 2.04 -11.52 6.62
CA LEU A 162 1.55 -12.69 7.32
C LEU A 162 1.78 -13.96 6.49
N ALA A 163 1.65 -15.13 7.12
CA ALA A 163 1.71 -16.39 6.41
C ALA A 163 0.42 -16.63 5.58
N GLU A 164 0.51 -17.46 4.55
CA GLU A 164 -0.63 -17.80 3.67
C GLU A 164 -1.83 -18.32 4.46
N THR A 165 -1.57 -19.17 5.46
CA THR A 165 -2.62 -19.71 6.35
C THR A 165 -3.28 -18.64 7.19
N GLU A 166 -2.54 -17.63 7.63
CA GLU A 166 -3.06 -16.49 8.39
C GLU A 166 -3.94 -15.60 7.51
N TYR A 167 -3.53 -15.34 6.26
CA TYR A 167 -4.40 -14.64 5.30
C TYR A 167 -5.68 -15.40 4.99
N ALA A 168 -5.62 -16.73 4.87
CA ALA A 168 -6.79 -17.57 4.68
C ALA A 168 -7.77 -17.46 5.85
N GLU A 169 -7.25 -17.42 7.08
CA GLU A 169 -8.04 -17.21 8.29
C GLU A 169 -8.66 -15.81 8.36
N LEU A 170 -7.88 -14.77 8.08
CA LEU A 170 -8.38 -13.38 8.05
C LEU A 170 -9.54 -13.21 7.07
N LYS A 171 -9.47 -13.88 5.91
CA LYS A 171 -10.58 -13.92 4.94
C LYS A 171 -11.84 -14.53 5.56
N GLN A 172 -11.71 -15.60 6.33
CA GLN A 172 -12.85 -16.22 7.03
C GLN A 172 -13.42 -15.31 8.13
N LEU A 173 -12.58 -14.49 8.75
CA LEU A 173 -12.99 -13.47 9.72
C LEU A 173 -13.63 -12.22 9.09
N GLY A 174 -13.75 -12.20 7.75
CA GLY A 174 -14.45 -11.15 7.01
C GLY A 174 -13.56 -10.06 6.44
N LEU A 175 -12.24 -10.30 6.33
CA LEU A 175 -11.33 -9.37 5.66
C LEU A 175 -11.50 -9.45 4.13
N ASP A 176 -11.65 -8.30 3.46
CA ASP A 176 -11.84 -8.21 2.01
C ASP A 176 -10.52 -8.01 1.25
N GLY A 177 -9.54 -7.35 1.86
CA GLY A 177 -8.28 -7.07 1.19
C GLY A 177 -7.12 -6.76 2.13
N VAL A 178 -5.91 -6.92 1.61
CA VAL A 178 -4.66 -6.62 2.32
C VAL A 178 -3.82 -5.70 1.46
N MET A 179 -3.23 -4.70 2.07
CA MET A 179 -2.20 -3.84 1.49
C MET A 179 -0.86 -4.22 2.09
N VAL A 180 0.08 -4.62 1.25
CA VAL A 180 1.46 -4.90 1.66
C VAL A 180 2.36 -3.87 1.00
N TYR A 181 3.00 -3.06 1.83
CA TYR A 181 3.90 -2.01 1.36
C TYR A 181 5.21 -2.57 0.86
N GLN A 182 5.69 -1.96 -0.21
CA GLN A 182 7.03 -2.14 -0.71
C GLN A 182 7.59 -0.77 -1.05
N GLU A 183 8.35 -0.18 -0.17
CA GLU A 183 8.84 1.20 -0.28
C GLU A 183 9.78 1.38 -1.47
N THR A 184 10.60 0.38 -1.74
CA THR A 184 11.49 0.33 -2.90
C THR A 184 11.86 -1.11 -3.22
N TYR A 185 12.07 -1.38 -4.51
CA TYR A 185 12.64 -2.65 -4.97
C TYR A 185 14.16 -2.58 -5.14
N HIS A 186 14.77 -1.42 -4.93
CA HIS A 186 16.22 -1.25 -5.00
C HIS A 186 16.87 -1.72 -3.70
N GLU A 187 17.56 -2.88 -3.73
CA GLU A 187 18.06 -3.58 -2.56
C GLU A 187 18.95 -2.72 -1.65
N ALA A 188 19.91 -1.98 -2.22
CA ALA A 188 20.78 -1.10 -1.44
C ALA A 188 20.02 0.08 -0.79
N ARG A 189 18.91 0.53 -1.39
CA ARG A 189 18.06 1.58 -0.81
C ARG A 189 17.15 1.01 0.27
N LEU A 190 16.69 -0.22 0.10
CA LEU A 190 15.85 -0.92 1.07
C LEU A 190 16.59 -1.03 2.42
N VAL A 191 17.85 -1.42 2.40
CA VAL A 191 18.68 -1.52 3.62
C VAL A 191 18.84 -0.18 4.34
N ILE A 192 18.91 0.93 3.62
CA ILE A 192 19.03 2.29 4.20
C ILE A 192 17.68 2.74 4.78
N CYS A 193 16.57 2.40 4.14
CA CYS A 193 15.24 2.85 4.53
C CYS A 193 14.58 1.98 5.61
N LEU A 194 14.86 0.67 5.59
CA LEU A 194 14.24 -0.33 6.45
C LEU A 194 15.31 -0.97 7.35
N LEU A 195 15.58 -0.37 8.49
CA LEU A 195 16.32 -1.06 9.56
C LEU A 195 15.36 -2.07 10.22
N ILE A 196 15.19 -3.22 9.57
CA ILE A 196 14.35 -4.30 10.08
C ILE A 196 15.13 -4.99 11.21
N ASN A 197 14.59 -4.91 12.42
CA ASN A 197 15.09 -5.70 13.53
C ASN A 197 14.66 -7.17 13.33
N HIS A 198 15.57 -8.02 12.85
CA HIS A 198 15.33 -9.48 12.73
C HIS A 198 15.27 -10.21 14.08
N HIS A 199 15.15 -9.50 15.21
CA HIS A 199 15.20 -10.03 16.57
C HIS A 199 13.92 -9.84 17.38
N ALA A 200 12.76 -9.65 16.73
CA ALA A 200 11.46 -9.62 17.44
C ALA A 200 10.66 -10.89 17.23
#